data_57f83619b9357f7443976296b287490b
#
_entry.id   57f83619b9357f7443976296b287490b
#
_cell.length_a   1.000
_cell.length_b   1.000
_cell.length_c   1.000
_cell.angle_alpha   90.00
_cell.angle_beta   90.00
_cell.angle_gamma   90.00
#
_symmetry.space_group_name_H-M   'P 1'
#
loop_
_entity.id
_entity.type
_entity.pdbx_description
1 polymer ?
#
loop_
_entity_poly.entity_id
_entity_poly.type
_entity_poly.pdbx_seq_one_letter_code
_entity_poly.pdbx_strand_id
1 'polypeptide(L)'
;LKSIEGDKLVPEDEPVRIKSKVLEAMMSAQPEPVVEHQYNIKCSDEGYVYFYQNVPFSNFWAWDTKLEFDGHKFNSSEAVFMYQKAILFGDSEIAIKIVETDNDSSFESLFKRCTAVKRLGRQVRGFVQETWDAECYGMMYKAIECKAEYDMEFRRLLLSPAFAGMTFAEATHRDKVWATGLGINQSMELGRAGWKGQNLLGKALTELRNKLRPDLAVKVQ
;
A
#
# COMPACT_ATOMS: atom_id res chain seq x y z
N LEU A 1 -25.84 -49.15 19.26
CA LEU A 1 -26.29 -47.99 18.49
C LEU A 1 -26.04 -46.73 19.31
N LYS A 2 -24.88 -46.10 19.17
CA LYS A 2 -24.61 -44.73 19.64
C LYS A 2 -24.16 -43.91 18.40
N SER A 3 -24.95 -42.93 18.04
CA SER A 3 -24.68 -41.94 17.00
C SER A 3 -23.47 -41.12 17.38
N ILE A 4 -22.50 -41.03 16.47
CA ILE A 4 -21.38 -40.09 16.53
C ILE A 4 -21.89 -38.79 15.92
N GLU A 5 -22.07 -37.77 16.78
CA GLU A 5 -22.32 -36.39 16.35
C GLU A 5 -21.08 -35.83 15.69
N GLY A 6 -21.27 -35.26 14.53
CA GLY A 6 -20.21 -34.75 13.69
C GLY A 6 -19.51 -33.53 14.28
N ASP A 7 -18.18 -33.53 14.20
CA ASP A 7 -17.31 -32.36 14.35
C ASP A 7 -17.77 -31.28 13.38
N LYS A 8 -18.31 -30.18 13.92
CA LYS A 8 -18.47 -28.93 13.17
C LYS A 8 -17.07 -28.36 12.94
N LEU A 9 -16.60 -28.46 11.72
CA LEU A 9 -15.48 -27.67 11.23
C LEU A 9 -15.77 -26.20 11.52
N VAL A 10 -14.95 -25.58 12.36
CA VAL A 10 -14.93 -24.13 12.57
C VAL A 10 -14.54 -23.52 11.22
N PRO A 11 -15.29 -22.57 10.68
CA PRO A 11 -14.90 -21.91 9.43
C PRO A 11 -13.55 -21.23 9.65
N GLU A 12 -12.59 -21.49 8.76
CA GLU A 12 -11.38 -20.68 8.65
C GLU A 12 -11.81 -19.22 8.52
N ASP A 13 -11.22 -18.34 9.35
CA ASP A 13 -11.52 -16.92 9.38
C ASP A 13 -11.45 -16.32 7.96
N GLU A 14 -12.60 -16.03 7.36
CA GLU A 14 -12.65 -15.22 6.16
C GLU A 14 -12.09 -13.83 6.49
N PRO A 15 -11.21 -13.27 5.65
CA PRO A 15 -10.71 -11.92 5.86
C PRO A 15 -11.91 -10.94 5.89
N VAL A 16 -12.03 -10.22 6.99
CA VAL A 16 -13.17 -9.31 7.22
C VAL A 16 -12.99 -8.08 6.34
N ARG A 17 -13.64 -8.08 5.19
CA ARG A 17 -13.79 -6.87 4.38
C ARG A 17 -14.52 -5.80 5.20
N ILE A 18 -13.99 -4.57 5.23
CA ILE A 18 -14.61 -3.48 5.98
C ILE A 18 -16.00 -3.21 5.39
N LYS A 19 -17.06 -3.59 6.13
CA LYS A 19 -18.45 -3.41 5.70
C LYS A 19 -18.77 -1.92 5.62
N SER A 20 -19.61 -1.51 4.65
CA SER A 20 -19.99 -0.11 4.40
C SER A 20 -20.44 0.66 5.64
N LYS A 21 -21.17 0.02 6.57
CA LYS A 21 -21.61 0.64 7.84
C LYS A 21 -20.46 0.98 8.80
N VAL A 22 -19.40 0.17 8.84
CA VAL A 22 -18.19 0.47 9.62
C VAL A 22 -17.47 1.64 8.97
N LEU A 23 -17.45 1.68 7.65
CA LEU A 23 -16.92 2.76 6.86
C LEU A 23 -17.62 4.10 7.14
N GLU A 24 -18.96 4.12 7.14
CA GLU A 24 -19.77 5.30 7.46
C GLU A 24 -19.52 5.78 8.90
N ALA A 25 -19.41 4.86 9.86
CA ALA A 25 -19.09 5.18 11.24
C ALA A 25 -17.67 5.80 11.38
N MET A 26 -16.68 5.30 10.64
CA MET A 26 -15.33 5.86 10.62
C MET A 26 -15.26 7.24 9.95
N MET A 27 -16.12 7.49 8.95
CA MET A 27 -16.22 8.79 8.28
C MET A 27 -16.92 9.84 9.14
N SER A 28 -17.79 9.44 10.06
CA SER A 28 -18.52 10.33 10.99
C SER A 28 -17.81 10.57 12.32
N ALA A 29 -16.84 9.74 12.68
CA ALA A 29 -16.04 9.94 13.89
C ALA A 29 -15.20 11.22 13.76
N GLN A 30 -15.20 12.05 14.83
CA GLN A 30 -14.28 13.18 14.94
C GLN A 30 -12.84 12.65 14.84
N PRO A 31 -11.99 13.24 13.99
CA PRO A 31 -10.64 12.75 13.82
C PRO A 31 -9.86 12.90 15.13
N GLU A 32 -9.42 11.77 15.67
CA GLU A 32 -8.32 11.81 16.64
C GLU A 32 -7.13 12.54 16.00
N PRO A 33 -6.44 13.42 16.72
CA PRO A 33 -5.26 14.06 16.18
C PRO A 33 -4.29 12.98 15.67
N VAL A 34 -3.90 13.08 14.41
CA VAL A 34 -2.87 12.20 13.87
C VAL A 34 -1.62 12.40 14.71
N VAL A 35 -1.20 11.37 15.41
CA VAL A 35 0.01 11.42 16.22
C VAL A 35 1.19 11.38 15.25
N GLU A 36 1.61 12.56 14.76
CA GLU A 36 2.80 12.73 13.92
C GLU A 36 4.05 12.06 14.53
N HIS A 37 4.03 11.90 15.87
CA HIS A 37 5.09 11.26 16.63
C HIS A 37 5.14 9.72 16.52
N GLN A 38 4.06 9.07 16.06
CA GLN A 38 4.02 7.61 15.94
C GLN A 38 4.72 7.12 14.68
N TYR A 39 4.69 7.90 13.61
CA TYR A 39 5.23 7.52 12.30
C TYR A 39 6.23 8.57 11.80
N ASN A 40 7.16 8.13 10.96
CA ASN A 40 8.08 9.04 10.27
C ASN A 40 7.38 9.76 9.11
N ILE A 41 6.49 10.68 9.47
CA ILE A 41 5.72 11.52 8.57
C ILE A 41 6.06 12.98 8.87
N LYS A 42 6.26 13.80 7.84
CA LYS A 42 6.45 15.24 7.94
C LYS A 42 5.57 15.98 6.95
N CYS A 43 4.88 17.00 7.41
CA CYS A 43 4.12 17.90 6.55
C CYS A 43 4.94 19.15 6.22
N SER A 44 4.75 19.71 5.03
CA SER A 44 5.34 21.00 4.64
C SER A 44 4.27 22.05 4.38
N ASP A 45 4.64 23.32 4.48
CA ASP A 45 3.78 24.47 4.17
C ASP A 45 3.36 24.51 2.68
N GLU A 46 4.14 23.85 1.82
CA GLU A 46 3.81 23.66 0.39
C GLU A 46 2.70 22.63 0.13
N GLY A 47 2.15 22.02 1.18
CA GLY A 47 1.05 21.06 1.07
C GLY A 47 1.48 19.63 0.70
N TYR A 48 2.63 19.18 1.17
CA TYR A 48 3.08 17.79 1.00
C TYR A 48 3.15 17.04 2.32
N VAL A 49 2.76 15.75 2.27
CA VAL A 49 2.92 14.76 3.34
C VAL A 49 4.07 13.83 2.97
N TYR A 50 5.24 14.07 3.51
CA TYR A 50 6.43 13.25 3.27
C TYR A 50 6.47 12.06 4.20
N PHE A 51 6.79 10.89 3.66
CA PHE A 51 6.92 9.66 4.43
C PHE A 51 8.02 8.75 3.88
N TYR A 52 8.54 7.86 4.72
CA TYR A 52 9.48 6.82 4.32
C TYR A 52 9.52 5.70 5.35
N GLN A 53 9.41 4.45 4.91
CA GLN A 53 9.47 3.21 5.71
C GLN A 53 8.64 3.25 7.01
N ASN A 54 8.36 2.11 7.59
CA ASN A 54 7.68 1.94 8.89
C ASN A 54 6.45 2.85 9.09
N VAL A 55 5.75 3.15 8.01
CA VAL A 55 4.50 3.90 7.99
C VAL A 55 3.47 3.17 7.15
N PRO A 56 2.19 3.26 7.49
CA PRO A 56 1.13 2.59 6.73
C PRO A 56 1.09 2.94 5.24
N PHE A 57 1.59 4.11 4.82
CA PHE A 57 1.67 4.50 3.40
C PHE A 57 2.70 3.73 2.59
N SER A 58 3.70 3.12 3.25
CA SER A 58 4.71 2.30 2.57
C SER A 58 4.12 1.00 2.03
N ASN A 59 4.55 0.59 0.82
CA ASN A 59 4.21 -0.72 0.27
C ASN A 59 4.80 -1.88 1.06
N PHE A 60 5.86 -1.62 1.86
CA PHE A 60 6.48 -2.60 2.73
C PHE A 60 5.81 -2.70 4.11
N TRP A 61 4.80 -1.89 4.36
CA TRP A 61 3.99 -2.00 5.56
C TRP A 61 3.07 -3.23 5.47
N ALA A 62 3.05 -4.04 6.50
CA ALA A 62 2.06 -5.08 6.68
C ALA A 62 1.42 -4.93 8.05
N TRP A 63 0.16 -5.24 8.10
CA TRP A 63 -0.65 -5.33 9.29
C TRP A 63 -1.02 -6.79 9.56
N ASP A 64 -1.67 -7.07 10.69
CA ASP A 64 -2.12 -8.43 11.03
C ASP A 64 -3.24 -8.93 10.09
N THR A 65 -3.91 -8.03 9.38
CA THR A 65 -4.96 -8.38 8.43
C THR A 65 -4.37 -8.70 7.05
N LYS A 66 -4.72 -9.87 6.53
CA LYS A 66 -4.35 -10.25 5.15
C LYS A 66 -5.14 -9.46 4.13
N LEU A 67 -4.44 -9.01 3.09
CA LEU A 67 -5.05 -8.47 1.88
C LEU A 67 -5.52 -9.63 1.02
N GLU A 68 -6.75 -9.60 0.52
CA GLU A 68 -7.23 -10.60 -0.42
C GLU A 68 -7.29 -10.00 -1.83
N PHE A 69 -6.55 -10.62 -2.75
CA PHE A 69 -6.47 -10.17 -4.13
C PHE A 69 -6.37 -11.39 -5.06
N ASP A 70 -7.24 -11.45 -6.06
CA ASP A 70 -7.27 -12.51 -7.08
C ASP A 70 -7.29 -13.93 -6.47
N GLY A 71 -8.07 -14.12 -5.39
CA GLY A 71 -8.20 -15.40 -4.67
C GLY A 71 -7.00 -15.79 -3.81
N HIS A 72 -6.01 -14.94 -3.67
CA HIS A 72 -4.83 -15.15 -2.83
C HIS A 72 -4.80 -14.17 -1.65
N LYS A 73 -4.14 -14.59 -0.56
CA LYS A 73 -3.93 -13.76 0.64
C LYS A 73 -2.50 -13.22 0.65
N PHE A 74 -2.37 -11.91 0.90
CA PHE A 74 -1.08 -11.21 0.94
C PHE A 74 -0.90 -10.44 2.25
N ASN A 75 0.35 -10.23 2.67
CA ASN A 75 0.68 -9.43 3.85
C ASN A 75 1.04 -7.98 3.51
N SER A 76 1.37 -7.68 2.26
CA SER A 76 1.84 -6.36 1.85
C SER A 76 1.33 -5.96 0.47
N SER A 77 1.12 -4.66 0.27
CA SER A 77 0.81 -4.13 -1.07
C SER A 77 1.97 -4.29 -2.06
N GLU A 78 3.23 -4.39 -1.60
CA GLU A 78 4.36 -4.75 -2.47
C GLU A 78 4.16 -6.13 -3.08
N ALA A 79 3.67 -7.11 -2.28
CA ALA A 79 3.43 -8.47 -2.78
C ALA A 79 2.29 -8.50 -3.79
N VAL A 80 1.19 -7.80 -3.54
CA VAL A 80 0.10 -7.65 -4.51
C VAL A 80 0.60 -7.04 -5.82
N PHE A 81 1.44 -6.00 -5.74
CA PHE A 81 2.01 -5.32 -6.90
C PHE A 81 2.94 -6.23 -7.71
N MET A 82 3.84 -6.97 -7.03
CA MET A 82 4.75 -7.90 -7.70
C MET A 82 4.02 -9.12 -8.27
N TYR A 83 2.96 -9.60 -7.61
CA TYR A 83 2.09 -10.65 -8.12
C TYR A 83 1.43 -10.21 -9.44
N GLN A 84 0.80 -9.03 -9.45
CA GLN A 84 0.19 -8.48 -10.67
C GLN A 84 1.20 -8.38 -11.81
N LYS A 85 2.45 -7.97 -11.52
CA LYS A 85 3.53 -7.95 -12.51
C LYS A 85 3.80 -9.34 -13.11
N ALA A 86 3.88 -10.36 -12.27
CA ALA A 86 4.12 -11.73 -12.74
C ALA A 86 2.96 -12.23 -13.61
N ILE A 87 1.72 -11.95 -13.22
CA ILE A 87 0.52 -12.29 -14.01
C ILE A 87 0.52 -11.54 -15.35
N LEU A 88 0.83 -10.25 -15.39
CA LEU A 88 0.90 -9.45 -16.61
C LEU A 88 1.80 -10.09 -17.67
N PHE A 89 2.93 -10.63 -17.26
CA PHE A 89 3.90 -11.25 -18.15
C PHE A 89 3.77 -12.77 -18.28
N GLY A 90 2.68 -13.36 -17.74
CA GLY A 90 2.38 -14.79 -17.87
C GLY A 90 3.30 -15.70 -17.05
N ASP A 91 4.04 -15.19 -16.08
CA ASP A 91 4.96 -15.96 -15.25
C ASP A 91 4.27 -16.49 -13.98
N SER A 92 3.41 -17.50 -14.18
CA SER A 92 2.66 -18.12 -13.08
C SER A 92 3.56 -18.75 -12.01
N GLU A 93 4.74 -19.23 -12.38
CA GLU A 93 5.69 -19.80 -11.41
C GLU A 93 6.20 -18.72 -10.43
N ILE A 94 6.59 -17.57 -10.95
CA ILE A 94 7.01 -16.44 -10.10
C ILE A 94 5.82 -15.88 -9.32
N ALA A 95 4.62 -15.85 -9.90
CA ALA A 95 3.41 -15.40 -9.17
C ALA A 95 3.15 -16.25 -7.92
N ILE A 96 3.19 -17.59 -8.06
CA ILE A 96 3.04 -18.53 -6.91
C ILE A 96 4.15 -18.32 -5.88
N LYS A 97 5.42 -18.23 -6.31
CA LYS A 97 6.55 -17.97 -5.41
C LYS A 97 6.42 -16.66 -4.63
N ILE A 98 5.83 -15.63 -5.23
CA ILE A 98 5.55 -14.36 -4.55
C ILE A 98 4.53 -14.56 -3.42
N VAL A 99 3.43 -15.27 -3.69
CA VAL A 99 2.42 -15.59 -2.68
C VAL A 99 3.01 -16.40 -1.53
N GLU A 100 3.77 -17.44 -1.84
CA GLU A 100 4.42 -18.30 -0.83
C GLU A 100 5.43 -17.50 0.01
N THR A 101 6.30 -16.73 -0.63
CA THR A 101 7.32 -15.91 0.04
C THR A 101 6.69 -14.84 0.94
N ASP A 102 5.62 -14.19 0.50
CA ASP A 102 4.92 -13.17 1.29
C ASP A 102 4.20 -13.79 2.51
N ASN A 103 3.82 -15.06 2.44
CA ASN A 103 3.20 -15.81 3.54
C ASN A 103 4.19 -16.62 4.39
N ASP A 104 5.48 -16.62 4.08
CA ASP A 104 6.49 -17.34 4.83
C ASP A 104 6.80 -16.60 6.15
N SER A 105 6.43 -17.24 7.27
CA SER A 105 6.66 -16.73 8.62
C SER A 105 8.09 -16.91 9.12
N SER A 106 8.97 -17.61 8.38
CA SER A 106 10.36 -17.84 8.76
C SER A 106 11.25 -16.60 8.60
N PHE A 107 10.80 -15.58 7.88
CA PHE A 107 11.55 -14.33 7.74
C PHE A 107 11.66 -13.59 9.08
N GLU A 108 12.87 -13.20 9.43
CA GLU A 108 13.18 -12.46 10.68
C GLU A 108 12.46 -11.10 10.76
N SER A 109 12.09 -10.51 9.64
CA SER A 109 11.38 -9.24 9.60
C SER A 109 10.56 -9.08 8.33
N LEU A 110 9.49 -8.30 8.43
CA LEU A 110 8.68 -7.89 7.30
C LEU A 110 9.51 -7.26 6.19
N PHE A 111 10.48 -6.40 6.53
CA PHE A 111 11.35 -5.76 5.55
C PHE A 111 12.15 -6.78 4.72
N LYS A 112 12.70 -7.83 5.35
CA LYS A 112 13.41 -8.89 4.64
C LYS A 112 12.47 -9.66 3.72
N ARG A 113 11.27 -9.96 4.16
CA ARG A 113 10.23 -10.63 3.38
C ARG A 113 9.81 -9.82 2.16
N CYS A 114 9.43 -8.54 2.33
CA CYS A 114 9.09 -7.65 1.21
C CYS A 114 10.28 -7.46 0.24
N THR A 115 11.51 -7.43 0.74
CA THR A 115 12.72 -7.38 -0.10
C THR A 115 12.87 -8.65 -0.95
N ALA A 116 12.58 -9.82 -0.39
CA ALA A 116 12.58 -11.09 -1.12
C ALA A 116 11.49 -11.12 -2.21
N VAL A 117 10.28 -10.68 -1.88
CA VAL A 117 9.18 -10.52 -2.84
C VAL A 117 9.56 -9.58 -3.99
N LYS A 118 10.11 -8.41 -3.68
CA LYS A 118 10.59 -7.45 -4.68
C LYS A 118 11.67 -8.04 -5.59
N ARG A 119 12.55 -8.88 -5.04
CA ARG A 119 13.58 -9.60 -5.81
C ARG A 119 12.95 -10.59 -6.79
N LEU A 120 11.91 -11.34 -6.39
CA LEU A 120 11.16 -12.21 -7.28
C LEU A 120 10.50 -11.44 -8.41
N GLY A 121 9.87 -10.30 -8.13
CA GLY A 121 9.29 -9.42 -9.14
C GLY A 121 10.29 -8.90 -10.20
N ARG A 122 11.61 -8.87 -9.86
CA ARG A 122 12.68 -8.54 -10.82
C ARG A 122 13.11 -9.74 -11.67
N GLN A 123 12.72 -10.96 -11.29
CA GLN A 123 13.03 -12.20 -12.01
C GLN A 123 11.91 -12.65 -12.94
N VAL A 124 10.83 -11.89 -13.04
CA VAL A 124 9.70 -12.17 -13.92
C VAL A 124 10.19 -12.33 -15.37
N ARG A 125 9.90 -13.48 -15.97
CA ARG A 125 10.24 -13.81 -17.36
C ARG A 125 9.28 -13.13 -18.32
N GLY A 126 9.70 -12.95 -19.56
CA GLY A 126 8.86 -12.31 -20.59
C GLY A 126 8.62 -10.80 -20.35
N PHE A 127 9.42 -10.17 -19.49
CA PHE A 127 9.29 -8.75 -19.19
C PHE A 127 9.52 -7.88 -20.42
N VAL A 128 8.55 -6.98 -20.69
CA VAL A 128 8.62 -5.95 -21.74
C VAL A 128 8.44 -4.58 -21.10
N GLN A 129 9.45 -3.73 -21.23
CA GLN A 129 9.47 -2.42 -20.56
C GLN A 129 8.29 -1.53 -20.96
N GLU A 130 7.97 -1.48 -22.24
CA GLU A 130 6.90 -0.66 -22.78
C GLU A 130 5.51 -1.06 -22.21
N THR A 131 5.25 -2.36 -22.13
CA THR A 131 4.04 -2.90 -21.49
C THR A 131 4.00 -2.56 -20.01
N TRP A 132 5.14 -2.71 -19.33
CA TRP A 132 5.25 -2.38 -17.91
C TRP A 132 4.99 -0.89 -17.64
N ASP A 133 5.55 0.00 -18.43
CA ASP A 133 5.39 1.45 -18.28
C ASP A 133 3.93 1.89 -18.49
N ALA A 134 3.21 1.20 -19.36
CA ALA A 134 1.79 1.45 -19.58
C ALA A 134 0.90 0.98 -18.41
N GLU A 135 1.25 -0.13 -17.75
CA GLU A 135 0.36 -0.83 -16.82
C GLU A 135 0.72 -0.64 -15.34
N CYS A 136 1.99 -0.35 -15.03
CA CYS A 136 2.49 -0.41 -13.65
C CYS A 136 1.78 0.58 -12.71
N TYR A 137 1.38 1.76 -13.17
CA TYR A 137 0.66 2.73 -12.36
C TYR A 137 -0.71 2.20 -11.93
N GLY A 138 -1.48 1.67 -12.88
CA GLY A 138 -2.80 1.07 -12.61
C GLY A 138 -2.70 -0.13 -11.64
N MET A 139 -1.66 -0.94 -11.77
CA MET A 139 -1.40 -2.06 -10.86
C MET A 139 -1.05 -1.60 -9.45
N MET A 140 -0.23 -0.56 -9.32
CA MET A 140 0.07 0.04 -8.01
C MET A 140 -1.20 0.61 -7.38
N TYR A 141 -2.02 1.30 -8.16
CA TYR A 141 -3.28 1.85 -7.68
C TYR A 141 -4.20 0.74 -7.13
N LYS A 142 -4.36 -0.37 -7.87
CA LYS A 142 -5.12 -1.54 -7.40
C LYS A 142 -4.56 -2.15 -6.12
N ALA A 143 -3.23 -2.22 -5.99
CA ALA A 143 -2.59 -2.76 -4.78
C ALA A 143 -2.86 -1.91 -3.53
N ILE A 144 -2.79 -0.57 -3.64
CA ILE A 144 -3.11 0.33 -2.51
C ILE A 144 -4.62 0.43 -2.27
N GLU A 145 -5.46 0.30 -3.30
CA GLU A 145 -6.91 0.23 -3.16
C GLU A 145 -7.32 -1.04 -2.39
N CYS A 146 -6.77 -2.20 -2.76
CA CYS A 146 -6.91 -3.43 -2.00
C CYS A 146 -6.46 -3.24 -0.54
N LYS A 147 -5.29 -2.62 -0.32
CA LYS A 147 -4.83 -2.31 1.04
C LYS A 147 -5.83 -1.46 1.82
N ALA A 148 -6.44 -0.46 1.19
CA ALA A 148 -7.46 0.37 1.85
C ALA A 148 -8.74 -0.39 2.21
N GLU A 149 -9.01 -1.52 1.59
CA GLU A 149 -10.17 -2.36 1.93
C GLU A 149 -9.95 -3.21 3.19
N TYR A 150 -8.71 -3.59 3.48
CA TYR A 150 -8.39 -4.55 4.55
C TYR A 150 -7.56 -3.96 5.70
N ASP A 151 -6.71 -2.96 5.45
CA ASP A 151 -5.84 -2.34 6.46
C ASP A 151 -6.50 -1.08 7.05
N MET A 152 -7.07 -1.24 8.24
CA MET A 152 -7.78 -0.17 8.96
C MET A 152 -6.87 1.00 9.28
N GLU A 153 -5.62 0.76 9.67
CA GLU A 153 -4.69 1.81 10.06
C GLU A 153 -4.22 2.60 8.84
N PHE A 154 -3.91 1.92 7.74
CA PHE A 154 -3.63 2.59 6.47
C PHE A 154 -4.80 3.48 6.06
N ARG A 155 -6.03 2.95 6.12
CA ARG A 155 -7.23 3.69 5.74
C ARG A 155 -7.47 4.88 6.65
N ARG A 156 -7.34 4.71 7.97
CA ARG A 156 -7.50 5.78 8.96
C ARG A 156 -6.54 6.94 8.68
N LEU A 157 -5.27 6.65 8.44
CA LEU A 157 -4.27 7.66 8.12
C LEU A 157 -4.50 8.31 6.75
N LEU A 158 -4.78 7.50 5.71
CA LEU A 158 -4.99 8.01 4.35
C LEU A 158 -6.16 9.02 4.32
N LEU A 159 -7.22 8.74 5.07
CA LEU A 159 -8.43 9.56 5.12
C LEU A 159 -8.44 10.58 6.27
N SER A 160 -7.31 10.81 6.91
CA SER A 160 -7.21 11.79 7.99
C SER A 160 -7.42 13.21 7.49
N PRO A 161 -8.31 14.00 8.13
CA PRO A 161 -8.48 15.42 7.85
C PRO A 161 -7.19 16.26 8.05
N ALA A 162 -6.25 15.77 8.86
CA ALA A 162 -4.95 16.44 9.04
C ALA A 162 -4.16 16.57 7.72
N PHE A 163 -4.44 15.71 6.75
CA PHE A 163 -3.80 15.74 5.42
C PHE A 163 -4.72 16.31 4.32
N ALA A 164 -5.80 17.01 4.72
CA ALA A 164 -6.72 17.62 3.76
C ALA A 164 -5.99 18.62 2.84
N GLY A 165 -6.25 18.53 1.54
CA GLY A 165 -5.61 19.39 0.55
C GLY A 165 -4.13 19.11 0.27
N MET A 166 -3.51 18.13 0.95
CA MET A 166 -2.08 17.84 0.78
C MET A 166 -1.85 16.71 -0.22
N THR A 167 -0.66 16.64 -0.78
CA THR A 167 -0.19 15.59 -1.67
C THR A 167 0.78 14.67 -0.94
N PHE A 168 0.61 13.36 -1.03
CA PHE A 168 1.54 12.39 -0.45
C PHE A 168 2.84 12.31 -1.25
N ALA A 169 3.97 12.10 -0.56
CA ALA A 169 5.28 12.04 -1.17
C ALA A 169 6.17 11.00 -0.46
N GLU A 170 6.45 9.88 -1.13
CA GLU A 170 7.45 8.94 -0.64
C GLU A 170 8.85 9.53 -0.84
N ALA A 171 9.62 9.63 0.23
CA ALA A 171 10.90 10.33 0.20
C ALA A 171 12.08 9.39 0.45
N THR A 172 12.65 8.85 -0.63
CA THR A 172 13.84 8.00 -0.60
C THR A 172 14.76 8.25 -1.80
N HIS A 173 16.08 8.18 -1.57
CA HIS A 173 17.09 8.27 -2.63
C HIS A 173 17.13 7.05 -3.55
N ARG A 174 16.53 5.93 -3.11
CA ARG A 174 16.67 4.62 -3.75
C ARG A 174 15.68 4.39 -4.88
N ASP A 175 14.66 5.25 -4.98
CA ASP A 175 13.60 5.09 -5.97
C ASP A 175 13.27 6.45 -6.61
N LYS A 176 13.40 6.51 -7.94
CA LYS A 176 13.10 7.70 -8.72
C LYS A 176 11.79 7.59 -9.51
N VAL A 177 11.19 6.41 -9.50
CA VAL A 177 9.90 6.17 -10.14
C VAL A 177 8.78 6.37 -9.13
N TRP A 178 8.80 5.60 -8.06
CA TRP A 178 7.73 5.61 -7.06
C TRP A 178 7.88 6.70 -6.00
N ALA A 179 9.10 7.21 -5.79
CA ALA A 179 9.41 8.22 -4.79
C ALA A 179 9.96 9.52 -5.37
N THR A 180 10.32 10.47 -4.49
CA THR A 180 10.91 11.78 -4.85
C THR A 180 12.35 11.67 -5.37
N GLY A 181 13.03 10.54 -5.13
CA GLY A 181 14.45 10.35 -5.41
C GLY A 181 15.39 11.08 -4.44
N LEU A 182 14.86 11.57 -3.32
CA LEU A 182 15.55 12.31 -2.27
C LEU A 182 15.04 11.85 -0.89
N GLY A 183 15.83 12.01 0.16
CA GLY A 183 15.36 11.81 1.53
C GLY A 183 14.39 12.90 1.97
N ILE A 184 13.65 12.68 3.09
CA ILE A 184 12.60 13.59 3.56
C ILE A 184 13.10 15.02 3.67
N ASN A 185 14.18 15.28 4.41
CA ASN A 185 14.67 16.64 4.64
C ASN A 185 15.04 17.35 3.32
N GLN A 186 15.76 16.66 2.43
CA GLN A 186 16.12 17.23 1.12
C GLN A 186 14.89 17.44 0.22
N SER A 187 13.90 16.53 0.27
CA SER A 187 12.67 16.71 -0.50
C SER A 187 11.88 17.92 -0.05
N MET A 188 11.87 18.21 1.26
CA MET A 188 11.24 19.40 1.83
C MET A 188 12.01 20.67 1.49
N GLU A 189 13.33 20.65 1.64
CA GLU A 189 14.20 21.82 1.42
C GLU A 189 14.17 22.28 -0.05
N LEU A 190 14.22 21.33 -1.00
CA LEU A 190 14.25 21.64 -2.42
C LEU A 190 12.87 21.80 -3.06
N GLY A 191 11.81 21.47 -2.32
CA GLY A 191 10.44 21.51 -2.82
C GLY A 191 10.22 20.59 -4.03
N ARG A 192 9.01 20.64 -4.58
CA ARG A 192 8.61 19.78 -5.73
C ARG A 192 9.53 19.95 -6.95
N ALA A 193 9.98 21.16 -7.22
CA ALA A 193 10.83 21.47 -8.39
C ALA A 193 12.22 20.83 -8.32
N GLY A 194 12.72 20.59 -7.10
CA GLY A 194 14.03 19.97 -6.89
C GLY A 194 14.02 18.43 -6.81
N TRP A 195 12.86 17.79 -6.86
CA TRP A 195 12.78 16.34 -6.80
C TRP A 195 13.43 15.68 -8.02
N LYS A 196 14.11 14.57 -7.77
CA LYS A 196 14.80 13.77 -8.79
C LYS A 196 13.97 12.59 -9.28
N GLY A 197 12.80 12.38 -8.70
CA GLY A 197 11.90 11.28 -8.98
C GLY A 197 10.47 11.73 -9.28
N GLN A 198 9.66 10.79 -9.77
CA GLN A 198 8.31 11.05 -10.27
C GLN A 198 7.25 11.03 -9.16
N ASN A 199 7.55 10.41 -8.02
CA ASN A 199 6.62 10.23 -6.88
C ASN A 199 5.29 9.55 -7.28
N LEU A 200 5.34 8.49 -8.08
CA LEU A 200 4.12 7.83 -8.55
C LEU A 200 3.31 7.19 -7.42
N LEU A 201 3.97 6.66 -6.35
CA LEU A 201 3.24 6.16 -5.18
C LEU A 201 2.48 7.27 -4.47
N GLY A 202 3.12 8.41 -4.24
CA GLY A 202 2.46 9.55 -3.60
C GLY A 202 1.27 10.09 -4.41
N LYS A 203 1.38 10.10 -5.75
CA LYS A 203 0.27 10.44 -6.64
C LYS A 203 -0.89 9.45 -6.48
N ALA A 204 -0.62 8.14 -6.54
CA ALA A 204 -1.63 7.11 -6.41
C ALA A 204 -2.35 7.17 -5.04
N LEU A 205 -1.62 7.39 -3.94
CA LEU A 205 -2.18 7.60 -2.61
C LEU A 205 -3.10 8.83 -2.56
N THR A 206 -2.67 9.94 -3.17
CA THR A 206 -3.44 11.18 -3.24
C THR A 206 -4.74 10.99 -4.03
N GLU A 207 -4.66 10.34 -5.17
CA GLU A 207 -5.83 10.01 -5.99
C GLU A 207 -6.80 9.09 -5.26
N LEU A 208 -6.31 8.05 -4.59
CA LEU A 208 -7.14 7.15 -3.81
C LEU A 208 -7.85 7.87 -2.66
N ARG A 209 -7.14 8.74 -1.90
CA ARG A 209 -7.77 9.57 -0.89
C ARG A 209 -8.87 10.44 -1.49
N ASN A 210 -8.60 11.13 -2.58
CA ASN A 210 -9.56 12.04 -3.22
C ASN A 210 -10.79 11.29 -3.74
N LYS A 211 -10.63 10.05 -4.21
CA LYS A 211 -11.74 9.16 -4.58
C LYS A 211 -12.60 8.76 -3.39
N LEU A 212 -11.95 8.38 -2.27
CA LEU A 212 -12.65 7.89 -1.08
C LEU A 212 -13.22 9.02 -0.21
N ARG A 213 -12.60 10.20 -0.21
CA ARG A 213 -12.97 11.41 0.54
C ARG A 213 -12.80 12.66 -0.33
N PRO A 214 -13.76 12.93 -1.24
CA PRO A 214 -13.70 14.10 -2.13
C PRO A 214 -13.65 15.44 -1.38
N ASP A 215 -14.19 15.48 -0.16
CA ASP A 215 -14.16 16.64 0.74
C ASP A 215 -12.74 17.00 1.21
N LEU A 216 -11.81 16.03 1.19
CA LEU A 216 -10.39 16.21 1.52
C LEU A 216 -9.51 16.48 0.29
N ALA A 217 -10.08 16.56 -0.90
CA ALA A 217 -9.31 16.74 -2.12
C ALA A 217 -8.55 18.09 -2.14
N VAL A 218 -7.42 18.10 -2.86
CA VAL A 218 -6.69 19.33 -3.16
C VAL A 218 -7.63 20.27 -3.93
N LYS A 219 -7.92 21.43 -3.37
CA LYS A 219 -8.64 22.47 -4.10
C LYS A 219 -7.67 23.03 -5.14
N VAL A 220 -7.94 22.76 -6.40
CA VAL A 220 -7.23 23.41 -7.51
C VAL A 220 -7.61 24.88 -7.44
N GLN A 221 -6.65 25.73 -7.08
CA GLN A 221 -6.77 27.17 -7.19
C GLN A 221 -6.54 27.64 -8.62
#